data_1ec99b00088b119d69595b863030c1f2
#
_entry.id   1ec99b00088b119d69595b863030c1f2
#
_cell.length_a   1.000
_cell.length_b   1.000
_cell.length_c   1.000
_cell.angle_alpha   90.00
_cell.angle_beta   90.00
_cell.angle_gamma   90.00
#
_symmetry.space_group_name_H-M   'P 1'
#
loop_
_entity.id
_entity.type
_entity.pdbx_description
1 polymer ?
#
loop_
_entity_poly.entity_id
_entity_poly.type
_entity_poly.pdbx_seq_one_letter_code
_entity_poly.pdbx_strand_id
1 'polypeptide(L)'
;MNDLTSEIKKLEIETLDNLKLSKAKNTIRAYKSDFNDFALFCSKHGMKSMPTDPKIVSLYLTYLSKQSKYSTLKRRLASINVMHRYKGHYLDTKHPIIVENLLGIKRQIGVHQKAKKPLLFNDLKKII
;
A
#
# COMPACT_ATOMS: atom_id res chain seq x y z
N MET A 1 -43.22 -5.03 -1.78
CA MET A 1 -41.99 -5.83 -1.81
C MET A 1 -40.98 -5.29 -2.80
N ASN A 2 -41.40 -5.02 -4.01
CA ASN A 2 -40.50 -4.46 -5.03
C ASN A 2 -39.99 -3.07 -4.65
N ASP A 3 -40.77 -2.31 -3.90
CA ASP A 3 -40.40 -0.95 -3.49
C ASP A 3 -39.23 -0.94 -2.55
N LEU A 4 -39.18 -1.87 -1.57
CA LEU A 4 -38.06 -1.99 -0.64
C LEU A 4 -36.79 -2.39 -1.35
N THR A 5 -36.88 -3.37 -2.25
CA THR A 5 -35.71 -3.82 -3.02
C THR A 5 -35.21 -2.72 -3.96
N SER A 6 -36.14 -1.98 -4.57
CA SER A 6 -35.81 -0.86 -5.46
C SER A 6 -35.15 0.27 -4.68
N GLU A 7 -35.66 0.56 -3.48
CA GLU A 7 -35.10 1.59 -2.61
C GLU A 7 -33.68 1.23 -2.16
N ILE A 8 -33.45 -0.03 -1.77
CA ILE A 8 -32.13 -0.50 -1.37
C ILE A 8 -31.16 -0.40 -2.53
N LYS A 9 -31.58 -0.78 -3.74
CA LYS A 9 -30.73 -0.66 -4.93
C LYS A 9 -30.36 0.78 -5.22
N LYS A 10 -31.30 1.72 -5.08
CA LYS A 10 -31.01 3.15 -5.22
C LYS A 10 -29.99 3.61 -4.20
N LEU A 11 -30.14 3.22 -2.94
CA LEU A 11 -29.22 3.58 -1.89
C LEU A 11 -27.83 3.00 -2.12
N GLU A 12 -27.76 1.78 -2.65
CA GLU A 12 -26.48 1.17 -3.02
C GLU A 12 -25.78 1.97 -4.11
N ILE A 13 -26.51 2.39 -5.13
CA ILE A 13 -25.96 3.19 -6.23
C ILE A 13 -25.48 4.53 -5.70
N GLU A 14 -26.28 5.20 -4.89
CA GLU A 14 -25.90 6.48 -4.29
C GLU A 14 -24.69 6.34 -3.39
N THR A 15 -24.61 5.25 -2.62
CA THR A 15 -23.46 4.96 -1.77
C THR A 15 -22.19 4.78 -2.60
N LEU A 16 -22.28 4.03 -3.70
CA LEU A 16 -21.14 3.85 -4.62
C LEU A 16 -20.70 5.18 -5.21
N ASP A 17 -21.65 6.02 -5.61
CA ASP A 17 -21.35 7.35 -6.14
C ASP A 17 -20.65 8.21 -5.08
N ASN A 18 -21.11 8.17 -3.83
CA ASN A 18 -20.48 8.89 -2.74
C ASN A 18 -19.05 8.41 -2.51
N LEU A 19 -18.81 7.11 -2.58
CA LEU A 19 -17.46 6.54 -2.44
C LEU A 19 -16.54 7.02 -3.55
N LYS A 20 -17.04 7.11 -4.78
CA LYS A 20 -16.28 7.64 -5.91
C LYS A 20 -15.97 9.12 -5.73
N LEU A 21 -16.96 9.91 -5.28
CA LEU A 21 -16.79 11.34 -5.06
C LEU A 21 -15.87 11.66 -3.90
N SER A 22 -15.72 10.74 -2.94
CA SER A 22 -14.84 10.96 -1.78
C SER A 22 -13.37 11.02 -2.16
N LYS A 23 -13.01 10.56 -3.35
CA LYS A 23 -11.64 10.51 -3.83
C LYS A 23 -11.48 11.43 -5.03
N ALA A 24 -10.45 12.26 -5.02
CA ALA A 24 -10.10 13.05 -6.20
C ALA A 24 -9.69 12.12 -7.34
N LYS A 25 -9.98 12.53 -8.57
CA LYS A 25 -9.69 11.75 -9.77
C LYS A 25 -8.22 11.34 -9.85
N ASN A 26 -7.33 12.24 -9.49
CA ASN A 26 -5.90 11.98 -9.49
C ASN A 26 -5.50 10.94 -8.43
N THR A 27 -6.18 10.95 -7.28
CA THR A 27 -5.93 9.98 -6.22
C THR A 27 -6.32 8.58 -6.67
N ILE A 28 -7.47 8.43 -7.34
CA ILE A 28 -7.92 7.15 -7.88
C ILE A 28 -6.94 6.64 -8.93
N ARG A 29 -6.45 7.53 -9.79
CA ARG A 29 -5.45 7.19 -10.81
C ARG A 29 -4.16 6.70 -10.17
N ALA A 30 -3.73 7.38 -9.10
CA ALA A 30 -2.53 6.98 -8.36
C ALA A 30 -2.69 5.59 -7.73
N TYR A 31 -3.85 5.29 -7.15
CA TYR A 31 -4.13 3.98 -6.58
C TYR A 31 -4.08 2.88 -7.65
N LYS A 32 -4.65 3.14 -8.82
CA LYS A 32 -4.62 2.18 -9.93
C LYS A 32 -3.20 1.95 -10.42
N SER A 33 -2.42 3.00 -10.56
CA SER A 33 -1.03 2.93 -10.99
C SER A 33 -0.19 2.13 -10.00
N ASP A 34 -0.33 2.40 -8.72
CA ASP A 34 0.36 1.68 -7.66
C ASP A 34 -0.02 0.19 -7.68
N PHE A 35 -1.31 -0.11 -7.83
CA PHE A 35 -1.76 -1.49 -7.88
C PHE A 35 -1.24 -2.22 -9.11
N ASN A 36 -1.17 -1.55 -10.25
CA ASN A 36 -0.62 -2.15 -11.48
C ASN A 36 0.83 -2.59 -11.28
N ASP A 37 1.63 -1.83 -10.55
CA ASP A 37 3.00 -2.22 -10.22
C ASP A 37 3.03 -3.49 -9.39
N PHE A 38 2.16 -3.59 -8.39
CA PHE A 38 2.01 -4.80 -7.58
C PHE A 38 1.57 -6.00 -8.44
N ALA A 39 0.61 -5.77 -9.35
CA ALA A 39 0.10 -6.82 -10.23
C ALA A 39 1.21 -7.34 -11.15
N LEU A 40 2.08 -6.48 -11.65
CA LEU A 40 3.24 -6.88 -12.44
C LEU A 40 4.20 -7.73 -11.62
N PHE A 41 4.48 -7.33 -10.40
CA PHE A 41 5.33 -8.12 -9.50
C PHE A 41 4.76 -9.52 -9.30
N CYS A 42 3.45 -9.61 -9.00
CA CYS A 42 2.78 -10.90 -8.82
C CYS A 42 2.84 -11.74 -10.09
N SER A 43 2.56 -11.14 -11.25
CA SER A 43 2.58 -11.82 -12.53
C SER A 43 3.96 -12.42 -12.83
N LYS A 44 5.03 -11.67 -12.56
CA LYS A 44 6.40 -12.14 -12.79
C LYS A 44 6.75 -13.34 -11.92
N HIS A 45 6.15 -13.46 -10.76
CA HIS A 45 6.47 -14.50 -9.79
C HIS A 45 5.38 -15.58 -9.68
N GLY A 46 4.41 -15.57 -10.60
CA GLY A 46 3.35 -16.58 -10.60
C GLY A 46 2.41 -16.50 -9.41
N MET A 47 2.23 -15.30 -8.85
CA MET A 47 1.38 -15.08 -7.69
C MET A 47 0.14 -14.30 -8.07
N LYS A 48 -0.93 -14.47 -7.28
CA LYS A 48 -2.21 -13.83 -7.54
C LYS A 48 -2.27 -12.46 -6.88
N SER A 49 -2.62 -11.44 -7.67
CA SER A 49 -2.69 -10.06 -7.18
C SER A 49 -4.08 -9.67 -6.67
N MET A 50 -5.15 -10.31 -7.17
CA MET A 50 -6.52 -9.94 -6.79
C MET A 50 -7.43 -11.17 -6.79
N PRO A 51 -7.92 -11.65 -5.64
CA PRO A 51 -7.48 -11.21 -4.33
C PRO A 51 -6.10 -11.74 -3.99
N THR A 52 -5.32 -10.94 -3.29
CA THR A 52 -4.03 -11.37 -2.79
C THR A 52 -4.12 -11.71 -1.29
N ASP A 53 -3.01 -12.12 -0.69
CA ASP A 53 -2.95 -12.39 0.73
C ASP A 53 -1.82 -11.59 1.40
N PRO A 54 -1.82 -11.50 2.74
CA PRO A 54 -0.82 -10.72 3.45
C PRO A 54 0.63 -11.14 3.19
N LYS A 55 0.88 -12.44 2.98
CA LYS A 55 2.22 -12.93 2.71
C LYS A 55 2.77 -12.36 1.40
N ILE A 56 1.95 -12.39 0.35
CA ILE A 56 2.35 -11.88 -0.97
C ILE A 56 2.61 -10.37 -0.88
N VAL A 57 1.73 -9.64 -0.20
CA VAL A 57 1.91 -8.20 0.00
C VAL A 57 3.22 -7.93 0.74
N SER A 58 3.51 -8.70 1.78
CA SER A 58 4.75 -8.54 2.55
C SER A 58 5.99 -8.78 1.69
N LEU A 59 5.97 -9.79 0.83
CA LEU A 59 7.06 -10.06 -0.11
C LEU A 59 7.28 -8.88 -1.06
N TYR A 60 6.19 -8.30 -1.57
CA TYR A 60 6.25 -7.13 -2.43
C TYR A 60 6.87 -5.93 -1.72
N LEU A 61 6.47 -5.69 -0.47
CA LEU A 61 7.01 -4.58 0.32
C LEU A 61 8.52 -4.77 0.56
N THR A 62 8.96 -5.98 0.83
CA THR A 62 10.39 -6.29 0.95
C THR A 62 11.12 -5.99 -0.36
N TYR A 63 10.55 -6.42 -1.48
CA TYR A 63 11.09 -6.13 -2.80
C TYR A 63 11.23 -4.63 -3.05
N LEU A 64 10.18 -3.87 -2.77
CA LEU A 64 10.19 -2.42 -2.93
C LEU A 64 11.19 -1.72 -2.00
N SER A 65 11.41 -2.26 -0.80
CA SER A 65 12.28 -1.64 0.19
C SER A 65 13.73 -1.49 -0.28
N LYS A 66 14.13 -2.25 -1.30
CA LYS A 66 15.48 -2.19 -1.84
C LYS A 66 15.78 -0.90 -2.59
N GLN A 67 14.74 -0.20 -3.06
CA GLN A 67 14.90 0.99 -3.90
C GLN A 67 13.88 2.08 -3.65
N SER A 68 13.05 1.95 -2.62
CA SER A 68 11.98 2.92 -2.34
C SER A 68 12.02 3.37 -0.89
N LYS A 69 11.49 4.56 -0.65
CA LYS A 69 11.38 5.13 0.68
C LYS A 69 10.29 4.42 1.48
N TYR A 70 10.40 4.46 2.80
CA TYR A 70 9.41 3.86 3.69
C TYR A 70 8.01 4.43 3.43
N SER A 71 7.89 5.75 3.22
CA SER A 71 6.62 6.39 2.91
C SER A 71 5.99 5.84 1.63
N THR A 72 6.81 5.49 0.64
CA THR A 72 6.35 4.86 -0.60
C THR A 72 5.77 3.47 -0.32
N LEU A 73 6.40 2.70 0.55
CA LEU A 73 5.90 1.37 0.93
C LEU A 73 4.52 1.48 1.58
N LYS A 74 4.35 2.41 2.49
CA LYS A 74 3.06 2.64 3.16
C LYS A 74 1.98 3.07 2.17
N ARG A 75 2.33 3.95 1.23
CA ARG A 75 1.39 4.38 0.19
C ARG A 75 0.97 3.22 -0.70
N ARG A 76 1.93 2.38 -1.11
CA ARG A 76 1.64 1.21 -1.95
C ARG A 76 0.74 0.21 -1.24
N LEU A 77 0.97 -0.02 0.04
CA LEU A 77 0.11 -0.87 0.86
C LEU A 77 -1.33 -0.32 0.89
N ALA A 78 -1.47 0.98 1.10
CA ALA A 78 -2.79 1.61 1.10
C ALA A 78 -3.48 1.46 -0.26
N SER A 79 -2.75 1.63 -1.35
CA SER A 79 -3.29 1.48 -2.71
C SER A 79 -3.80 0.06 -2.97
N ILE A 80 -3.04 -0.94 -2.57
CA ILE A 80 -3.43 -2.35 -2.71
C ILE A 80 -4.72 -2.61 -1.92
N ASN A 81 -4.80 -2.08 -0.70
CA ASN A 81 -5.97 -2.23 0.14
C ASN A 81 -7.21 -1.56 -0.47
N VAL A 82 -7.06 -0.33 -0.95
CA VAL A 82 -8.17 0.41 -1.58
C VAL A 82 -8.70 -0.32 -2.80
N MET A 83 -7.80 -0.82 -3.65
CA MET A 83 -8.21 -1.56 -4.85
C MET A 83 -8.94 -2.85 -4.50
N HIS A 84 -8.53 -3.54 -3.43
CA HIS A 84 -9.24 -4.72 -2.95
C HIS A 84 -10.65 -4.37 -2.48
N ARG A 85 -10.80 -3.28 -1.73
CA ARG A 85 -12.11 -2.81 -1.27
C ARG A 85 -13.04 -2.51 -2.45
N TYR A 86 -12.55 -1.83 -3.47
CA TYR A 86 -13.34 -1.52 -4.66
C TYR A 86 -13.82 -2.77 -5.39
N LYS A 87 -13.04 -3.84 -5.34
CA LYS A 87 -13.40 -5.12 -5.97
C LYS A 87 -14.18 -6.03 -5.03
N GLY A 88 -14.51 -5.57 -3.83
CA GLY A 88 -15.28 -6.35 -2.86
C GLY A 88 -14.48 -7.43 -2.15
N HIS A 89 -13.16 -7.31 -2.11
CA HIS A 89 -12.30 -8.26 -1.43
C HIS A 89 -11.75 -7.66 -0.14
N TYR A 90 -11.57 -8.51 0.86
CA TYR A 90 -10.95 -8.13 2.12
C TYR A 90 -9.47 -8.48 2.09
N LEU A 91 -8.64 -7.51 2.50
CA LEU A 91 -7.21 -7.73 2.69
C LEU A 91 -6.84 -7.25 4.09
N ASP A 92 -6.27 -8.15 4.90
CA ASP A 92 -5.86 -7.82 6.26
C ASP A 92 -4.49 -7.12 6.23
N THR A 93 -4.51 -5.81 6.13
CA THR A 93 -3.27 -5.00 6.11
C THR A 93 -2.64 -4.88 7.50
N LYS A 94 -3.34 -5.32 8.54
CA LYS A 94 -2.83 -5.33 9.91
C LYS A 94 -2.31 -6.70 10.31
N HIS A 95 -2.26 -7.63 9.38
CA HIS A 95 -1.70 -8.95 9.64
C HIS A 95 -0.25 -8.81 10.12
N PRO A 96 0.16 -9.60 11.14
CA PRO A 96 1.52 -9.50 11.68
C PRO A 96 2.63 -9.60 10.63
N ILE A 97 2.47 -10.42 9.59
CA ILE A 97 3.49 -10.57 8.55
C ILE A 97 3.73 -9.27 7.78
N ILE A 98 2.72 -8.41 7.66
CA ILE A 98 2.85 -7.09 7.05
C ILE A 98 3.39 -6.09 8.05
N VAL A 99 2.75 -5.99 9.22
CA VAL A 99 3.08 -4.99 10.24
C VAL A 99 4.52 -5.17 10.75
N GLU A 100 4.88 -6.40 11.09
CA GLU A 100 6.22 -6.71 11.61
C GLU A 100 7.29 -6.52 10.54
N ASN A 101 6.98 -6.90 9.30
CA ASN A 101 7.91 -6.68 8.19
C ASN A 101 8.17 -5.19 7.95
N LEU A 102 7.11 -4.38 7.94
CA LEU A 102 7.25 -2.93 7.77
C LEU A 102 8.06 -2.32 8.91
N LEU A 103 7.83 -2.77 10.14
CA LEU A 103 8.57 -2.29 11.28
C LEU A 103 10.05 -2.64 11.17
N GLY A 104 10.36 -3.88 10.74
CA GLY A 104 11.73 -4.30 10.50
C GLY A 104 12.41 -3.50 9.40
N ILE A 105 11.71 -3.25 8.30
CA ILE A 105 12.20 -2.42 7.21
C ILE A 105 12.51 -0.99 7.70
N LYS A 106 11.58 -0.42 8.47
CA LYS A 106 11.75 0.93 9.02
C LYS A 106 13.00 1.02 9.90
N ARG A 107 13.23 0.01 10.73
CA ARG A 107 14.42 -0.04 11.59
C ARG A 107 15.70 -0.17 10.79
N GLN A 108 15.71 -0.98 9.73
CA GLN A 108 16.87 -1.11 8.86
C GLN A 108 17.21 0.22 8.18
N ILE A 109 16.22 0.90 7.64
CA ILE A 109 16.39 2.23 7.03
C ILE A 109 16.91 3.22 8.07
N GLY A 110 16.36 3.21 9.27
CA GLY A 110 16.80 4.07 10.36
C GLY A 110 18.25 3.84 10.77
N VAL A 111 18.66 2.59 10.83
CA VAL A 111 20.05 2.22 11.14
C VAL A 111 20.99 2.75 10.05
N HIS A 112 20.65 2.57 8.79
CA HIS A 112 21.45 3.08 7.68
C HIS A 112 21.58 4.61 7.73
N GLN A 113 20.49 5.31 7.99
CA GLN A 113 20.50 6.76 8.10
C GLN A 113 21.35 7.22 9.28
N LYS A 114 21.24 6.56 10.42
CA LYS A 114 22.05 6.87 11.60
C LYS A 114 23.52 6.60 11.36
N ALA A 115 23.86 5.57 10.62
CA ALA A 115 25.24 5.26 10.28
C ALA A 115 25.85 6.32 9.37
N LYS A 116 25.08 6.84 8.42
CA LYS A 116 25.56 7.86 7.48
C LYS A 116 25.66 9.25 8.11
N LYS A 117 24.63 9.67 8.85
CA LYS A 117 24.58 11.00 9.47
C LYS A 117 25.69 11.26 10.47
N PRO A 118 25.96 10.36 11.45
CA PRO A 118 27.06 10.59 12.37
C PRO A 118 28.41 10.70 11.70
N LEU A 119 28.65 9.93 10.65
CA LEU A 119 29.91 10.01 9.90
C LEU A 119 30.08 11.38 9.25
N LEU A 120 29.04 11.89 8.61
CA LEU A 120 29.07 13.21 7.99
C LEU A 120 29.28 14.31 9.03
N PHE A 121 28.59 14.22 10.15
CA PHE A 121 28.73 15.18 11.25
C PHE A 121 30.13 15.16 11.87
N ASN A 122 30.66 13.97 12.09
CA ASN A 122 31.99 13.80 12.64
C ASN A 122 33.05 14.34 11.70
N ASP A 123 32.91 14.11 10.41
CA ASP A 123 33.84 14.63 9.42
C ASP A 123 33.79 16.16 9.37
N LEU A 124 32.59 16.75 9.41
CA LEU A 124 32.44 18.20 9.48
C LEU A 124 33.04 18.78 10.75
N LYS A 125 32.84 18.13 11.89
CA LYS A 125 33.42 18.56 13.15
C LYS A 125 34.93 18.43 13.18
N LYS A 126 35.48 17.44 12.53
CA LYS A 126 36.92 17.25 12.43
C LYS A 126 37.58 18.29 11.54
N ILE A 127 36.88 18.77 10.55
CA ILE A 127 37.36 19.81 9.63
C ILE A 127 37.34 21.17 10.31
N ILE A 128 36.39 21.38 11.19
CA ILE A 128 36.23 22.62 11.95
C ILE A 128 37.07 22.56 13.22
#